data_97edd1b795070440f90392a8cc36906b
#
_entry.id   97edd1b795070440f90392a8cc36906b
#
_cell.length_a   1.000
_cell.length_b   1.000
_cell.length_c   1.000
_cell.angle_alpha   90.00
_cell.angle_beta   90.00
_cell.angle_gamma   90.00
#
_symmetry.space_group_name_H-M   'P 1'
#
loop_
_entity.id
_entity.type
_entity.pdbx_description
1 polymer ?
#
loop_
_entity_poly.entity_id
_entity_poly.type
_entity_poly.pdbx_seq_one_letter_code
_entity_poly.pdbx_strand_id
1 'polypeptide(L)'
;MNADKMLKIKLRFINVLNAKKKMFKITSLIILATFLGLSACTKDPINDLSTEESLVYITNRDTQADYKKYKTFSVVDSVTIIENNRTGTALVDLDKDVLTRIITNMKNLGYVQVTPAQKPDIGINVAWITNSQLNITAMPSYWGGFGYGYGFGYPNYYQYYETSESYWHISMVDFLAPNTVDKTYKVVWDAQIRGSGIGSRDFVSTMIDSIYAQSSYLKK
;
A
#
# COMPACT_ATOMS: atom_id res chain seq x y z
N MET A 1 39.98 -39.76 70.21
CA MET A 1 39.57 -38.89 69.04
C MET A 1 39.25 -37.52 69.60
N ASN A 2 40.00 -36.47 69.24
CA ASN A 2 40.05 -35.21 69.95
C ASN A 2 38.74 -34.36 69.62
N ALA A 3 38.07 -33.92 70.71
CA ALA A 3 36.78 -33.17 70.62
C ALA A 3 36.81 -31.98 69.63
N ASP A 4 37.97 -31.37 69.54
CA ASP A 4 38.19 -30.22 68.64
C ASP A 4 38.10 -30.60 67.10
N LYS A 5 38.51 -31.79 66.76
CA LYS A 5 38.43 -32.35 65.40
C LYS A 5 36.99 -32.66 64.98
N MET A 6 36.18 -33.10 65.92
CA MET A 6 34.74 -33.37 65.71
C MET A 6 33.95 -32.08 65.55
N LEU A 7 34.32 -31.04 66.31
CA LEU A 7 33.67 -29.75 66.21
C LEU A 7 33.93 -29.09 64.85
N LYS A 8 35.17 -29.14 64.37
CA LYS A 8 35.55 -28.61 63.03
C LYS A 8 34.84 -29.34 61.86
N ILE A 9 34.63 -30.65 62.01
CA ILE A 9 33.89 -31.41 60.99
C ILE A 9 32.41 -31.00 60.98
N LYS A 10 31.76 -30.87 62.14
CA LYS A 10 30.38 -30.39 62.26
C LYS A 10 30.19 -29.01 61.67
N LEU A 11 31.07 -28.07 61.95
CA LEU A 11 31.02 -26.71 61.40
C LEU A 11 31.18 -26.71 59.90
N ARG A 12 32.09 -27.52 59.34
CA ARG A 12 32.20 -27.66 57.88
C ARG A 12 30.92 -28.20 57.21
N PHE A 13 30.29 -29.21 57.83
CA PHE A 13 29.03 -29.80 57.36
C PHE A 13 27.89 -28.75 57.33
N ILE A 14 27.76 -27.97 58.43
CA ILE A 14 26.73 -26.94 58.53
C ILE A 14 26.94 -25.85 57.48
N ASN A 15 28.18 -25.41 57.21
CA ASN A 15 28.51 -24.43 56.21
C ASN A 15 28.21 -24.94 54.78
N VAL A 16 28.49 -26.21 54.49
CA VAL A 16 28.18 -26.83 53.18
C VAL A 16 26.65 -26.94 52.98
N LEU A 17 25.90 -27.29 54.01
CA LEU A 17 24.44 -27.37 53.99
C LEU A 17 23.81 -25.96 53.75
N ASN A 18 24.32 -24.96 54.42
CA ASN A 18 23.85 -23.57 54.25
C ASN A 18 24.19 -23.00 52.87
N ALA A 19 25.38 -23.34 52.35
CA ALA A 19 25.76 -22.95 50.99
C ALA A 19 24.85 -23.62 49.93
N LYS A 20 24.55 -24.95 50.09
CA LYS A 20 23.60 -25.65 49.18
C LYS A 20 22.19 -25.05 49.24
N LYS A 21 21.69 -24.72 50.46
CA LYS A 21 20.36 -24.05 50.59
C LYS A 21 20.34 -22.66 49.93
N LYS A 22 21.42 -21.90 50.04
CA LYS A 22 21.54 -20.58 49.41
C LYS A 22 21.60 -20.70 47.90
N MET A 23 22.37 -21.63 47.35
CA MET A 23 22.43 -21.91 45.92
C MET A 23 21.05 -22.37 45.39
N PHE A 24 20.35 -23.25 46.06
CA PHE A 24 19.02 -23.72 45.64
C PHE A 24 18.00 -22.57 45.57
N LYS A 25 18.03 -21.65 46.56
CA LYS A 25 17.15 -20.46 46.53
C LYS A 25 17.47 -19.52 45.36
N ILE A 26 18.76 -19.32 45.04
CA ILE A 26 19.19 -18.48 43.92
C ILE A 26 18.78 -19.11 42.58
N THR A 27 18.98 -20.41 42.41
CA THR A 27 18.58 -21.14 41.20
C THR A 27 17.06 -21.12 40.98
N SER A 28 16.28 -21.29 42.07
CA SER A 28 14.83 -21.20 42.02
C SER A 28 14.34 -19.81 41.66
N LEU A 29 15.01 -18.76 42.13
CA LEU A 29 14.68 -17.36 41.78
C LEU A 29 14.98 -17.04 40.31
N ILE A 30 16.09 -17.58 39.78
CA ILE A 30 16.46 -17.40 38.36
C ILE A 30 15.47 -18.13 37.44
N ILE A 31 15.06 -19.34 37.79
CA ILE A 31 14.07 -20.09 37.01
C ILE A 31 12.72 -19.39 37.02
N LEU A 32 12.28 -18.81 38.14
CA LEU A 32 11.05 -18.05 38.23
C LEU A 32 11.11 -16.76 37.40
N ALA A 33 12.25 -16.07 37.39
CA ALA A 33 12.44 -14.86 36.59
C ALA A 33 12.48 -15.16 35.09
N THR A 34 13.03 -16.29 34.64
CA THR A 34 12.99 -16.73 33.25
C THR A 34 11.58 -17.10 32.78
N PHE A 35 10.75 -17.71 33.64
CA PHE A 35 9.36 -18.01 33.30
C PHE A 35 8.48 -16.77 33.17
N LEU A 36 8.74 -15.71 33.93
CA LEU A 36 8.00 -14.43 33.84
C LEU A 36 8.40 -13.61 32.59
N GLY A 37 9.60 -13.83 32.07
CA GLY A 37 10.08 -13.12 30.85
C GLY A 37 9.55 -13.69 29.52
N LEU A 38 9.03 -14.93 29.52
CA LEU A 38 8.55 -15.59 28.30
C LEU A 38 7.08 -15.32 27.96
N SER A 39 6.33 -14.65 28.81
CA SER A 39 4.92 -14.31 28.58
C SER A 39 4.71 -12.93 27.92
N ALA A 40 5.76 -12.25 27.49
CA ALA A 40 5.68 -10.85 27.05
C ALA A 40 5.34 -10.62 25.56
N CYS A 41 5.13 -11.67 24.76
CA CYS A 41 4.82 -11.49 23.33
C CYS A 41 3.80 -12.53 22.83
N THR A 42 2.54 -12.39 23.22
CA THR A 42 1.45 -13.19 22.63
C THR A 42 0.41 -12.35 21.86
N LYS A 43 0.60 -11.03 21.76
CA LYS A 43 -0.23 -10.21 20.88
C LYS A 43 0.43 -10.11 19.52
N ASP A 44 -0.24 -10.64 18.52
CA ASP A 44 0.07 -10.33 17.12
C ASP A 44 -0.47 -8.92 16.86
N PRO A 45 0.40 -7.88 16.71
CA PRO A 45 -0.04 -6.52 16.53
C PRO A 45 -0.85 -6.32 15.24
N ILE A 46 -0.76 -7.25 14.29
CA ILE A 46 -1.49 -7.17 13.02
C ILE A 46 -2.98 -7.52 13.21
N ASN A 47 -3.31 -8.39 14.15
CA ASN A 47 -4.70 -8.79 14.41
C ASN A 47 -5.53 -7.72 15.16
N ASP A 48 -4.88 -6.75 15.78
CA ASP A 48 -5.51 -5.68 16.55
C ASP A 48 -5.68 -4.38 15.74
N LEU A 49 -5.26 -4.35 14.44
CA LEU A 49 -5.39 -3.15 13.59
C LEU A 49 -6.87 -2.88 13.26
N SER A 50 -7.28 -1.64 13.42
CA SER A 50 -8.54 -1.16 12.85
C SER A 50 -8.49 -1.21 11.32
N THR A 51 -9.65 -1.20 10.69
CA THR A 51 -9.74 -1.16 9.21
C THR A 51 -8.95 -0.01 8.62
N GLU A 52 -8.98 1.16 9.26
CA GLU A 52 -8.26 2.36 8.81
C GLU A 52 -6.74 2.21 8.96
N GLU A 53 -6.26 1.64 10.07
CA GLU A 53 -4.83 1.37 10.31
C GLU A 53 -4.26 0.29 9.39
N SER A 54 -5.11 -0.56 8.81
CA SER A 54 -4.70 -1.59 7.85
C SER A 54 -4.48 -1.05 6.43
N LEU A 55 -4.92 0.20 6.14
CA LEU A 55 -4.81 0.80 4.82
C LEU A 55 -3.35 1.19 4.51
N VAL A 56 -2.86 0.71 3.39
CA VAL A 56 -1.51 1.00 2.89
C VAL A 56 -1.61 1.81 1.60
N TYR A 57 -0.90 2.92 1.56
CA TYR A 57 -0.85 3.85 0.44
C TYR A 57 0.55 3.87 -0.16
N ILE A 58 0.66 3.49 -1.42
CA ILE A 58 1.91 3.50 -2.17
C ILE A 58 1.75 4.48 -3.32
N THR A 59 2.63 5.46 -3.44
CA THR A 59 2.63 6.40 -4.56
C THR A 59 3.98 6.42 -5.25
N ASN A 60 3.98 6.36 -6.56
CA ASN A 60 5.17 6.45 -7.40
C ASN A 60 5.06 7.66 -8.32
N ARG A 61 6.20 8.23 -8.69
CA ARG A 61 6.27 9.34 -9.63
C ARG A 61 7.42 9.18 -10.61
N ASP A 62 7.21 9.65 -11.81
CA ASP A 62 8.32 9.90 -12.72
C ASP A 62 9.05 11.18 -12.28
N THR A 63 10.31 11.06 -11.88
CA THR A 63 11.14 12.18 -11.44
C THR A 63 11.57 13.09 -12.61
N GLN A 64 11.40 12.65 -13.84
CA GLN A 64 11.71 13.41 -15.06
C GLN A 64 10.50 14.20 -15.57
N ALA A 65 9.30 13.93 -15.02
CA ALA A 65 8.09 14.64 -15.43
C ALA A 65 8.04 16.05 -14.84
N ASP A 66 7.77 17.04 -15.67
CA ASP A 66 7.44 18.39 -15.23
C ASP A 66 5.92 18.50 -15.03
N TYR A 67 5.48 18.30 -13.79
CA TYR A 67 4.05 18.36 -13.44
C TYR A 67 3.44 19.75 -13.65
N LYS A 68 4.22 20.83 -13.67
CA LYS A 68 3.73 22.21 -13.85
C LYS A 68 3.23 22.47 -15.27
N LYS A 69 3.68 21.68 -16.25
CA LYS A 69 3.23 21.82 -17.65
C LYS A 69 1.78 21.38 -17.86
N TYR A 70 1.30 20.39 -17.06
CA TYR A 70 -0.05 19.84 -17.20
C TYR A 70 -1.07 20.80 -16.61
N LYS A 71 -2.08 21.21 -17.34
CA LYS A 71 -3.14 22.14 -16.89
C LYS A 71 -4.49 21.47 -16.81
N THR A 72 -4.76 20.58 -17.75
CA THR A 72 -6.06 19.95 -17.93
C THR A 72 -5.98 18.45 -17.70
N PHE A 73 -7.07 17.87 -17.20
CA PHE A 73 -7.18 16.44 -17.02
C PHE A 73 -8.55 15.91 -17.41
N SER A 74 -8.60 14.64 -17.75
CA SER A 74 -9.83 13.86 -17.84
C SER A 74 -9.68 12.57 -17.04
N VAL A 75 -10.78 12.08 -16.48
CA VAL A 75 -10.84 10.81 -15.75
C VAL A 75 -11.69 9.85 -16.56
N VAL A 76 -11.36 8.55 -16.51
CA VAL A 76 -12.21 7.49 -17.07
C VAL A 76 -13.64 7.58 -16.51
N ASP A 77 -14.63 7.13 -17.25
CA ASP A 77 -16.03 7.11 -16.84
C ASP A 77 -16.44 5.82 -16.12
N SER A 78 -15.57 4.83 -16.10
CA SER A 78 -15.77 3.52 -15.47
C SER A 78 -14.45 2.98 -14.94
N VAL A 79 -14.52 2.11 -13.93
CA VAL A 79 -13.36 1.45 -13.33
C VAL A 79 -13.00 0.22 -14.13
N THR A 80 -11.72 0.07 -14.46
CA THR A 80 -11.19 -1.16 -15.06
C THR A 80 -11.11 -2.24 -14.00
N ILE A 81 -11.72 -3.39 -14.24
CA ILE A 81 -11.63 -4.57 -13.38
C ILE A 81 -10.62 -5.54 -14.00
N ILE A 82 -9.60 -5.91 -13.24
CA ILE A 82 -8.62 -6.92 -13.63
C ILE A 82 -8.66 -8.04 -12.62
N GLU A 83 -9.11 -9.21 -13.07
CA GLU A 83 -9.22 -10.41 -12.25
C GLU A 83 -8.72 -11.62 -13.02
N ASN A 84 -7.74 -12.35 -12.47
CA ASN A 84 -7.20 -13.59 -13.06
C ASN A 84 -6.91 -13.46 -14.57
N ASN A 85 -6.22 -12.39 -14.99
CA ASN A 85 -5.90 -12.06 -16.39
C ASN A 85 -7.13 -11.76 -17.29
N ARG A 86 -8.30 -11.57 -16.69
CA ARG A 86 -9.48 -11.08 -17.41
C ARG A 86 -9.63 -9.59 -17.13
N THR A 87 -10.02 -8.85 -18.14
CA THR A 87 -10.23 -7.42 -18.05
C THR A 87 -11.67 -7.10 -18.42
N GLY A 88 -12.28 -6.24 -17.62
CA GLY A 88 -13.63 -5.72 -17.85
C GLY A 88 -13.73 -4.30 -17.30
N THR A 89 -14.91 -3.73 -17.30
CA THR A 89 -15.22 -2.44 -16.68
C THR A 89 -16.44 -2.54 -15.78
N ALA A 90 -16.46 -1.73 -14.72
CA ALA A 90 -17.61 -1.60 -13.81
C ALA A 90 -17.84 -0.13 -13.45
N LEU A 91 -19.07 0.17 -13.05
CA LEU A 91 -19.46 1.48 -12.54
C LEU A 91 -20.54 1.32 -11.47
N VAL A 92 -20.19 0.71 -10.34
CA VAL A 92 -21.07 0.62 -9.16
C VAL A 92 -20.96 1.91 -8.32
N ASP A 93 -21.75 2.05 -7.27
CA ASP A 93 -21.74 3.28 -6.48
C ASP A 93 -20.40 3.58 -5.79
N LEU A 94 -19.69 2.54 -5.35
CA LEU A 94 -18.33 2.71 -4.83
C LEU A 94 -17.40 3.31 -5.88
N ASP A 95 -17.47 2.83 -7.12
CA ASP A 95 -16.65 3.31 -8.24
C ASP A 95 -16.93 4.80 -8.53
N LYS A 96 -18.21 5.18 -8.54
CA LYS A 96 -18.64 6.58 -8.73
C LYS A 96 -18.09 7.49 -7.64
N ASP A 97 -18.12 7.04 -6.38
CA ASP A 97 -17.58 7.79 -5.25
C ASP A 97 -16.05 7.97 -5.38
N VAL A 98 -15.33 6.91 -5.75
CA VAL A 98 -13.88 6.95 -6.00
C VAL A 98 -13.56 7.94 -7.14
N LEU A 99 -14.22 7.81 -8.28
CA LEU A 99 -14.01 8.71 -9.43
C LEU A 99 -14.32 10.17 -9.06
N THR A 100 -15.42 10.41 -8.34
CA THR A 100 -15.82 11.76 -7.89
C THR A 100 -14.79 12.35 -6.94
N ARG A 101 -14.26 11.54 -6.01
CA ARG A 101 -13.24 12.01 -5.06
C ARG A 101 -11.92 12.34 -5.73
N ILE A 102 -11.50 11.54 -6.71
CA ILE A 102 -10.34 11.83 -7.56
C ILE A 102 -10.52 13.16 -8.29
N ILE A 103 -11.66 13.38 -8.94
CA ILE A 103 -11.97 14.64 -9.63
C ILE A 103 -11.88 15.83 -8.67
N THR A 104 -12.42 15.69 -7.47
CA THR A 104 -12.39 16.74 -6.44
C THR A 104 -10.96 17.07 -6.02
N ASN A 105 -10.12 16.05 -5.76
CA ASN A 105 -8.72 16.26 -5.41
C ASN A 105 -7.94 16.94 -6.55
N MET A 106 -8.11 16.49 -7.77
CA MET A 106 -7.44 17.11 -8.92
C MET A 106 -7.81 18.60 -9.10
N LYS A 107 -9.10 18.94 -8.94
CA LYS A 107 -9.55 20.35 -8.96
C LYS A 107 -8.94 21.15 -7.81
N ASN A 108 -8.87 20.60 -6.60
CA ASN A 108 -8.26 21.25 -5.44
C ASN A 108 -6.74 21.47 -5.63
N LEU A 109 -6.08 20.64 -6.41
CA LEU A 109 -4.68 20.80 -6.79
C LEU A 109 -4.48 21.87 -7.90
N GLY A 110 -5.55 22.41 -8.47
CA GLY A 110 -5.51 23.48 -9.47
C GLY A 110 -5.60 23.01 -10.91
N TYR A 111 -5.94 21.75 -11.17
CA TYR A 111 -6.17 21.24 -12.53
C TYR A 111 -7.60 21.50 -13.00
N VAL A 112 -7.77 21.73 -14.31
CA VAL A 112 -9.08 21.92 -14.94
C VAL A 112 -9.55 20.61 -15.55
N GLN A 113 -10.72 20.15 -15.13
CA GLN A 113 -11.35 18.98 -15.74
C GLN A 113 -11.90 19.35 -17.12
N VAL A 114 -11.59 18.53 -18.11
CA VAL A 114 -12.12 18.62 -19.47
C VAL A 114 -12.61 17.25 -19.95
N THR A 115 -13.41 17.25 -21.00
CA THR A 115 -13.80 15.98 -21.64
C THR A 115 -12.65 15.41 -22.46
N PRO A 116 -12.63 14.11 -22.74
CA PRO A 116 -11.61 13.50 -23.62
C PRO A 116 -11.53 14.17 -25.00
N ALA A 117 -12.68 14.58 -25.56
CA ALA A 117 -12.73 15.28 -26.86
C ALA A 117 -11.99 16.64 -26.86
N GLN A 118 -11.81 17.25 -25.70
CA GLN A 118 -11.10 18.52 -25.52
C GLN A 118 -9.58 18.35 -25.39
N LYS A 119 -9.08 17.13 -25.59
CA LYS A 119 -7.64 16.79 -25.56
C LYS A 119 -6.96 17.22 -24.25
N PRO A 120 -7.27 16.58 -23.12
CA PRO A 120 -6.62 16.86 -21.85
C PRO A 120 -5.10 16.63 -21.92
N ASP A 121 -4.35 17.32 -21.06
CA ASP A 121 -2.91 17.08 -20.91
C ASP A 121 -2.62 15.77 -20.22
N ILE A 122 -3.52 15.35 -19.30
CA ILE A 122 -3.41 14.13 -18.49
C ILE A 122 -4.70 13.32 -18.59
N GLY A 123 -4.55 11.99 -18.76
CA GLY A 123 -5.59 10.99 -18.53
C GLY A 123 -5.42 10.33 -17.18
N ILE A 124 -6.50 10.19 -16.41
CA ILE A 124 -6.48 9.44 -15.16
C ILE A 124 -7.26 8.15 -15.35
N ASN A 125 -6.58 7.03 -15.12
CA ASN A 125 -7.19 5.70 -15.12
C ASN A 125 -7.35 5.21 -13.69
N VAL A 126 -8.41 4.44 -13.47
CA VAL A 126 -8.73 3.81 -12.20
C VAL A 126 -9.01 2.34 -12.46
N ALA A 127 -8.33 1.48 -11.72
CA ALA A 127 -8.52 0.04 -11.81
C ALA A 127 -8.69 -0.58 -10.43
N TRP A 128 -9.54 -1.59 -10.37
CA TRP A 128 -9.62 -2.56 -9.29
C TRP A 128 -8.94 -3.85 -9.74
N ILE A 129 -7.90 -4.26 -9.04
CA ILE A 129 -7.07 -5.40 -9.41
C ILE A 129 -7.19 -6.47 -8.33
N THR A 130 -7.52 -7.69 -8.74
CA THR A 130 -7.68 -8.86 -7.86
C THR A 130 -6.86 -10.03 -8.40
N ASN A 131 -6.15 -10.74 -7.54
CA ASN A 131 -5.47 -12.01 -7.83
C ASN A 131 -4.58 -12.00 -9.09
N SER A 132 -3.85 -10.92 -9.32
CA SER A 132 -2.87 -10.93 -10.40
C SER A 132 -1.55 -11.54 -9.93
N GLN A 133 -1.18 -12.68 -10.49
CA GLN A 133 0.23 -13.11 -10.49
C GLN A 133 1.03 -12.09 -11.31
N LEU A 134 2.37 -12.11 -11.20
CA LEU A 134 3.24 -11.21 -11.96
C LEU A 134 2.86 -11.24 -13.46
N ASN A 135 2.17 -10.23 -13.92
CA ASN A 135 1.71 -10.12 -15.30
C ASN A 135 2.00 -8.73 -15.84
N ILE A 136 2.52 -8.71 -17.06
CA ILE A 136 2.50 -7.50 -17.86
C ILE A 136 1.13 -7.46 -18.53
N THR A 137 0.26 -6.59 -18.08
CA THR A 137 -1.04 -6.41 -18.72
C THR A 137 -1.08 -5.07 -19.43
N ALA A 138 -1.51 -5.11 -20.68
CA ALA A 138 -1.89 -3.90 -21.38
C ALA A 138 -3.18 -3.36 -20.75
N MET A 139 -3.12 -2.21 -20.12
CA MET A 139 -4.33 -1.54 -19.62
C MET A 139 -5.17 -1.11 -20.82
N PRO A 140 -6.46 -1.45 -20.88
CA PRO A 140 -7.32 -1.07 -21.99
C PRO A 140 -7.31 0.45 -22.17
N SER A 141 -7.08 0.89 -23.37
CA SER A 141 -7.05 2.32 -23.67
C SER A 141 -8.48 2.86 -23.79
N TYR A 142 -9.04 3.31 -22.70
CA TYR A 142 -10.23 4.18 -22.73
C TYR A 142 -10.03 5.37 -23.69
N TRP A 143 -8.80 5.83 -23.82
CA TRP A 143 -8.41 7.02 -24.60
C TRP A 143 -8.23 6.79 -26.09
N GLY A 144 -8.18 5.54 -26.56
CA GLY A 144 -7.93 5.18 -27.97
C GLY A 144 -9.05 5.56 -28.92
N GLY A 145 -10.28 5.75 -28.44
CA GLY A 145 -11.46 6.11 -29.24
C GLY A 145 -11.60 7.60 -29.54
N PHE A 146 -10.87 8.48 -28.87
CA PHE A 146 -11.06 9.92 -28.94
C PHE A 146 -10.12 10.66 -29.89
N GLY A 147 -9.47 9.97 -30.84
CA GLY A 147 -8.80 10.58 -31.97
C GLY A 147 -7.79 11.66 -31.62
N TYR A 148 -6.84 11.38 -30.74
CA TYR A 148 -5.70 12.28 -30.47
C TYR A 148 -4.79 12.39 -31.70
N GLY A 149 -5.30 12.99 -32.78
CA GLY A 149 -4.52 13.58 -33.87
C GLY A 149 -3.71 12.65 -34.76
N TYR A 150 -3.54 11.43 -34.42
CA TYR A 150 -2.86 10.42 -35.22
C TYR A 150 -3.82 9.26 -35.42
N GLY A 151 -4.28 9.02 -36.60
CA GLY A 151 -5.36 8.12 -37.02
C GLY A 151 -5.17 6.62 -36.71
N PHE A 152 -4.43 6.31 -35.69
CA PHE A 152 -4.24 4.99 -35.11
C PHE A 152 -4.39 5.14 -33.61
N GLY A 153 -5.48 4.64 -33.03
CA GLY A 153 -5.66 4.61 -31.58
C GLY A 153 -4.43 4.01 -30.90
N TYR A 154 -3.87 4.73 -29.95
CA TYR A 154 -2.82 4.19 -29.08
C TYR A 154 -3.50 3.24 -28.09
N PRO A 155 -3.36 1.92 -28.22
CA PRO A 155 -4.28 1.04 -27.54
C PRO A 155 -3.96 0.87 -26.06
N ASN A 156 -2.72 0.99 -25.63
CA ASN A 156 -2.40 0.48 -24.30
C ASN A 156 -1.17 1.17 -23.68
N TYR A 157 -1.15 1.29 -22.36
CA TYR A 157 0.07 1.41 -21.58
C TYR A 157 0.30 0.12 -20.80
N TYR A 158 1.56 -0.26 -20.58
CA TYR A 158 1.93 -1.49 -19.90
C TYR A 158 2.25 -1.20 -18.46
N GLN A 159 1.79 -2.05 -17.56
CA GLN A 159 2.08 -1.97 -16.17
C GLN A 159 2.36 -3.35 -15.56
N TYR A 160 3.27 -3.38 -14.59
CA TYR A 160 3.61 -4.59 -13.87
C TYR A 160 2.83 -4.63 -12.57
N TYR A 161 2.25 -5.79 -12.23
CA TYR A 161 1.67 -6.01 -10.91
C TYR A 161 2.16 -7.33 -10.33
N GLU A 162 2.31 -7.32 -9.03
CA GLU A 162 2.60 -8.50 -8.24
C GLU A 162 1.74 -8.44 -6.99
N THR A 163 0.69 -9.27 -6.90
CA THR A 163 -0.01 -9.50 -5.63
C THR A 163 -1.00 -10.64 -5.67
N SER A 164 -1.28 -11.20 -4.48
CA SER A 164 -2.36 -12.15 -4.21
C SER A 164 -3.62 -11.47 -3.62
N GLU A 165 -3.63 -10.15 -3.51
CA GLU A 165 -4.69 -9.37 -2.83
C GLU A 165 -5.35 -8.39 -3.78
N SER A 166 -6.58 -7.97 -3.44
CA SER A 166 -7.25 -6.90 -4.18
C SER A 166 -6.71 -5.53 -3.79
N TYR A 167 -6.65 -4.60 -4.75
CA TYR A 167 -6.26 -3.21 -4.50
C TYR A 167 -6.79 -2.24 -5.56
N TRP A 168 -6.92 -0.98 -5.17
CA TRP A 168 -7.12 0.11 -6.10
C TRP A 168 -5.80 0.51 -6.72
N HIS A 169 -5.81 0.73 -8.03
CA HIS A 169 -4.70 1.28 -8.79
C HIS A 169 -5.18 2.51 -9.57
N ILE A 170 -4.58 3.65 -9.29
CA ILE A 170 -4.85 4.91 -9.96
C ILE A 170 -3.58 5.34 -10.70
N SER A 171 -3.68 5.73 -11.96
CA SER A 171 -2.52 6.18 -12.74
C SER A 171 -2.82 7.44 -13.54
N MET A 172 -1.81 8.33 -13.63
CA MET A 172 -1.81 9.50 -14.50
C MET A 172 -0.97 9.25 -15.73
N VAL A 173 -1.54 9.44 -16.89
CA VAL A 173 -0.94 9.20 -18.20
C VAL A 173 -0.69 10.54 -18.89
N ASP A 174 0.56 10.76 -19.35
CA ASP A 174 0.95 11.97 -20.09
C ASP A 174 0.48 11.88 -21.55
N PHE A 175 -0.41 12.78 -21.97
CA PHE A 175 -0.87 12.89 -23.35
C PHE A 175 -0.10 13.91 -24.17
N LEU A 176 0.74 14.75 -23.53
CA LEU A 176 1.52 15.77 -24.24
C LEU A 176 2.77 15.19 -24.92
N ALA A 177 3.24 14.02 -24.46
CA ALA A 177 4.44 13.38 -24.98
C ALA A 177 4.21 11.88 -25.28
N PRO A 178 3.37 11.54 -26.28
CA PRO A 178 3.17 10.14 -26.67
C PRO A 178 4.44 9.56 -27.28
N ASN A 179 4.77 8.31 -26.95
CA ASN A 179 5.79 7.56 -27.65
C ASN A 179 5.22 7.10 -29.01
N THR A 180 5.64 7.75 -30.07
CA THR A 180 5.14 7.48 -31.44
C THR A 180 5.72 6.19 -32.01
N VAL A 181 6.86 5.70 -31.50
CA VAL A 181 7.51 4.46 -31.97
C VAL A 181 6.76 3.26 -31.43
N ASP A 182 6.57 3.22 -30.12
CA ASP A 182 5.92 2.09 -29.45
C ASP A 182 4.39 2.24 -29.37
N LYS A 183 3.86 3.38 -29.84
CA LYS A 183 2.44 3.74 -29.75
C LYS A 183 1.89 3.61 -28.32
N THR A 184 2.64 4.12 -27.34
CA THR A 184 2.30 4.08 -25.92
C THR A 184 2.29 5.47 -25.31
N TYR A 185 1.56 5.62 -24.23
CA TYR A 185 1.63 6.78 -23.35
C TYR A 185 2.48 6.46 -22.12
N LYS A 186 3.11 7.47 -21.56
CA LYS A 186 3.90 7.32 -20.34
C LYS A 186 3.04 7.54 -19.11
N VAL A 187 3.08 6.61 -18.18
CA VAL A 187 2.57 6.83 -16.82
C VAL A 187 3.56 7.74 -16.09
N VAL A 188 3.11 8.88 -15.62
CA VAL A 188 3.93 9.85 -14.91
C VAL A 188 3.74 9.81 -13.41
N TRP A 189 2.63 9.27 -12.95
CA TRP A 189 2.31 9.05 -11.54
C TRP A 189 1.37 7.86 -11.40
N ASP A 190 1.54 7.10 -10.36
CA ASP A 190 0.59 6.06 -9.97
C ASP A 190 0.45 5.96 -8.45
N ALA A 191 -0.68 5.40 -8.02
CA ALA A 191 -0.96 5.09 -6.64
C ALA A 191 -1.61 3.72 -6.50
N GLN A 192 -1.29 3.03 -5.42
CA GLN A 192 -1.94 1.80 -5.00
C GLN A 192 -2.49 1.98 -3.58
N ILE A 193 -3.71 1.49 -3.37
CA ILE A 193 -4.38 1.50 -2.08
C ILE A 193 -4.74 0.06 -1.74
N ARG A 194 -4.22 -0.45 -0.62
CA ARG A 194 -4.34 -1.84 -0.18
C ARG A 194 -4.86 -1.90 1.25
N GLY A 195 -5.30 -3.07 1.68
CA GLY A 195 -5.73 -3.35 3.05
C GLY A 195 -7.20 -3.68 3.19
N SER A 196 -7.65 -3.89 4.41
CA SER A 196 -9.06 -4.17 4.71
C SER A 196 -9.88 -2.88 4.54
N GLY A 197 -11.12 -3.02 4.10
CA GLY A 197 -12.02 -1.86 3.93
C GLY A 197 -11.91 -1.11 2.61
N ILE A 198 -10.98 -1.45 1.72
CA ILE A 198 -10.84 -0.81 0.39
C ILE A 198 -12.09 -0.93 -0.48
N GLY A 199 -12.98 -1.89 -0.20
CA GLY A 199 -14.28 -2.07 -0.83
C GLY A 199 -15.44 -1.31 -0.15
N SER A 200 -15.18 -0.54 0.92
CA SER A 200 -16.21 0.21 1.63
C SER A 200 -16.26 1.68 1.20
N ARG A 201 -17.48 2.19 0.97
CA ARG A 201 -17.70 3.59 0.63
C ARG A 201 -17.29 4.55 1.75
N ASP A 202 -17.32 4.09 3.01
CA ASP A 202 -16.98 4.90 4.18
C ASP A 202 -15.52 5.37 4.17
N PHE A 203 -14.63 4.60 3.56
CA PHE A 203 -13.20 4.89 3.49
C PHE A 203 -12.76 5.61 2.19
N VAL A 204 -13.66 5.87 1.24
CA VAL A 204 -13.30 6.48 -0.05
C VAL A 204 -12.59 7.82 0.15
N SER A 205 -13.10 8.68 1.03
CA SER A 205 -12.47 9.98 1.31
C SER A 205 -11.06 9.80 1.87
N THR A 206 -10.90 8.99 2.91
CA THR A 206 -9.60 8.70 3.55
C THR A 206 -8.62 8.12 2.53
N MET A 207 -9.05 7.14 1.75
CA MET A 207 -8.21 6.46 0.76
C MET A 207 -7.68 7.42 -0.30
N ILE A 208 -8.58 8.16 -0.94
CA ILE A 208 -8.22 9.00 -2.08
C ILE A 208 -7.46 10.25 -1.61
N ASP A 209 -7.89 10.88 -0.51
CA ASP A 209 -7.18 12.05 0.01
C ASP A 209 -5.75 11.72 0.44
N SER A 210 -5.52 10.53 1.02
CA SER A 210 -4.19 10.11 1.48
C SER A 210 -3.18 9.99 0.34
N ILE A 211 -3.53 9.42 -0.81
CA ILE A 211 -2.61 9.32 -1.95
C ILE A 211 -2.26 10.70 -2.55
N TYR A 212 -3.22 11.64 -2.55
CA TYR A 212 -2.96 13.00 -3.00
C TYR A 212 -2.17 13.82 -1.96
N ALA A 213 -2.40 13.61 -0.66
CA ALA A 213 -1.63 14.23 0.40
C ALA A 213 -0.13 13.84 0.36
N GLN A 214 0.17 12.57 0.04
CA GLN A 214 1.55 12.10 -0.19
C GLN A 214 2.18 12.69 -1.47
N SER A 215 1.37 13.23 -2.37
CA SER A 215 1.79 13.69 -3.69
C SER A 215 1.76 15.22 -3.82
N SER A 216 2.28 15.94 -2.84
CA SER A 216 2.26 17.42 -2.76
C SER A 216 2.89 18.12 -3.97
N TYR A 217 3.80 17.47 -4.69
CA TYR A 217 4.44 17.96 -5.92
C TYR A 217 3.46 18.08 -7.11
N LEU A 218 2.26 17.50 -7.01
CA LEU A 218 1.19 17.66 -8.01
C LEU A 218 0.50 19.03 -7.93
N LYS A 219 0.66 19.76 -6.83
CA LYS A 219 0.00 21.04 -6.62
C LYS A 219 0.52 22.12 -7.59
N LYS A 220 -0.43 22.88 -8.17
CA LYS A 220 -0.19 24.02 -9.07
C LYS A 220 0.17 25.30 -8.31
#